data_233ae17a9b97f96ceb5ac0d674b0d1f0
#
_entry.id   233ae17a9b97f96ceb5ac0d674b0d1f0
#
_cell.length_a   1.000
_cell.length_b   1.000
_cell.length_c   1.000
_cell.angle_alpha   90.00
_cell.angle_beta   90.00
_cell.angle_gamma   90.00
#
_symmetry.space_group_name_H-M   'P 1'
#
loop_
_entity.id
_entity.type
_entity.pdbx_description
1 polymer ?
#
loop_
_entity_poly.entity_id
_entity_poly.type
_entity_poly.pdbx_seq_one_letter_code
_entity_poly.pdbx_strand_id
1 'polypeptide(L)'
;MRKHKMWTLLIVLSLLAACKQPQSLTPSVSEVAQIKANGTSIRLFCLTNRNGMTIKVTNFAASLTSVSVPDKKGNFEQVVLGFDSLESYLGKHPKFGATVGRFANRIKHGEFCLDNQIFQLEKNSKGNSVHGGSRGFNTQVFETDTFYVVKDTAIVVFSYKSAHLEGGFPGNLNLSIAYKLTDRNEVILDYTATTDQPTVVNFTNHSYFNLTGCKEPVLNHLYTLHADSITPVDSTGVPTGELKAVTGTEYDFRTPRTAEKQIRRMMGKTYDINYKLNKHPDSLELVATVTEPVSGRIL
;
A
#
# COMPACT_ATOMS: atom_id res chain seq x y z
N MET A 1 -16.20 73.67 -50.19
CA MET A 1 -16.68 72.38 -49.70
C MET A 1 -15.49 71.53 -49.31
N ARG A 2 -15.13 71.45 -48.03
CA ARG A 2 -14.04 70.61 -47.53
C ARG A 2 -14.64 69.31 -47.00
N LYS A 3 -14.29 68.10 -47.56
CA LYS A 3 -14.69 66.81 -47.10
C LYS A 3 -13.74 66.37 -45.97
N HIS A 4 -14.24 66.22 -44.76
CA HIS A 4 -13.53 65.58 -43.66
C HIS A 4 -13.60 64.08 -43.83
N LYS A 5 -12.45 63.39 -43.95
CA LYS A 5 -12.31 61.96 -43.85
C LYS A 5 -12.20 61.59 -42.36
N MET A 6 -13.19 60.88 -41.87
CA MET A 6 -13.21 60.28 -40.52
C MET A 6 -12.45 59.00 -40.57
N TRP A 7 -11.33 58.84 -39.83
CA TRP A 7 -10.57 57.62 -39.67
C TRP A 7 -11.11 56.89 -38.45
N THR A 8 -11.71 55.72 -38.65
CA THR A 8 -12.17 54.85 -37.57
C THR A 8 -10.97 54.01 -37.12
N LEU A 9 -10.49 54.25 -35.90
CA LEU A 9 -9.43 53.46 -35.27
C LEU A 9 -10.05 52.21 -34.68
N LEU A 10 -9.80 51.01 -35.30
CA LEU A 10 -10.15 49.70 -34.75
C LEU A 10 -9.12 49.34 -33.67
N ILE A 11 -9.50 49.43 -32.39
CA ILE A 11 -8.71 48.88 -31.29
C ILE A 11 -9.00 47.37 -31.21
N VAL A 12 -8.06 46.55 -31.66
CA VAL A 12 -8.08 45.09 -31.43
C VAL A 12 -7.60 44.83 -30.02
N LEU A 13 -8.55 44.56 -29.11
CA LEU A 13 -8.25 44.11 -27.75
C LEU A 13 -7.83 42.64 -27.79
N SER A 14 -6.54 42.34 -27.82
CA SER A 14 -6.02 40.97 -27.67
C SER A 14 -6.18 40.53 -26.21
N LEU A 15 -7.21 39.73 -25.93
CA LEU A 15 -7.36 39.01 -24.69
C LEU A 15 -6.25 37.93 -24.62
N LEU A 16 -5.15 38.27 -23.96
CA LEU A 16 -4.17 37.28 -23.49
C LEU A 16 -4.84 36.45 -22.38
N ALA A 17 -5.39 35.30 -22.73
CA ALA A 17 -5.76 34.29 -21.78
C ALA A 17 -4.47 33.81 -21.12
N ALA A 18 -4.08 34.37 -19.98
CA ALA A 18 -3.03 33.88 -19.15
C ALA A 18 -3.49 32.49 -18.64
N CYS A 19 -3.02 31.41 -19.27
CA CYS A 19 -3.07 30.11 -18.65
C CYS A 19 -2.37 30.22 -17.30
N LYS A 20 -3.13 30.24 -16.22
CA LYS A 20 -2.57 30.07 -14.87
C LYS A 20 -1.91 28.68 -14.86
N GLN A 21 -0.59 28.64 -14.94
CA GLN A 21 0.13 27.42 -14.62
C GLN A 21 -0.29 27.01 -13.21
N PRO A 22 -0.64 25.74 -12.99
CA PRO A 22 -0.93 25.28 -11.65
C PRO A 22 0.29 25.57 -10.77
N GLN A 23 0.07 26.28 -9.67
CA GLN A 23 1.10 26.61 -8.70
C GLN A 23 1.69 25.30 -8.19
N SER A 24 2.94 24.98 -8.53
CA SER A 24 3.59 23.77 -8.04
C SER A 24 3.68 23.84 -6.52
N LEU A 25 3.13 22.84 -5.84
CA LEU A 25 3.25 22.73 -4.39
C LEU A 25 4.70 22.44 -4.01
N THR A 26 5.09 22.80 -2.81
CA THR A 26 6.36 22.35 -2.24
C THR A 26 6.14 21.00 -1.56
N PRO A 27 7.00 19.99 -1.77
CA PRO A 27 6.92 18.75 -1.02
C PRO A 27 6.89 19.05 0.48
N SER A 28 6.03 18.39 1.21
CA SER A 28 5.86 18.62 2.64
C SER A 28 5.51 17.36 3.40
N VAL A 29 5.84 17.35 4.67
CA VAL A 29 5.38 16.36 5.63
C VAL A 29 5.01 17.05 6.92
N SER A 30 3.88 16.69 7.50
CA SER A 30 3.41 17.25 8.77
C SER A 30 2.59 16.22 9.54
N GLU A 31 2.64 16.32 10.87
CA GLU A 31 1.68 15.65 11.72
C GLU A 31 0.34 16.38 11.61
N VAL A 32 -0.73 15.63 11.29
CA VAL A 32 -2.06 16.21 11.03
C VAL A 32 -3.11 15.80 12.07
N ALA A 33 -2.85 14.74 12.83
CA ALA A 33 -3.70 14.31 13.94
C ALA A 33 -2.91 13.48 14.95
N GLN A 34 -3.38 13.49 16.21
CA GLN A 34 -2.88 12.66 17.30
C GLN A 34 -4.02 12.29 18.24
N ILE A 35 -4.04 11.03 18.67
CA ILE A 35 -4.91 10.55 19.75
C ILE A 35 -4.07 9.84 20.80
N LYS A 36 -4.65 9.61 22.00
CA LYS A 36 -4.05 8.76 23.03
C LYS A 36 -4.90 7.50 23.22
N ALA A 37 -4.25 6.35 23.14
CA ALA A 37 -4.86 5.07 23.45
C ALA A 37 -3.98 4.31 24.43
N ASN A 38 -4.52 3.89 25.58
CA ASN A 38 -3.81 3.19 26.64
C ASN A 38 -2.48 3.87 27.05
N GLY A 39 -2.49 5.20 27.15
CA GLY A 39 -1.32 6.00 27.50
C GLY A 39 -0.31 6.24 26.37
N THR A 40 -0.46 5.57 25.22
CA THR A 40 0.44 5.70 24.06
C THR A 40 -0.12 6.69 23.05
N SER A 41 0.74 7.53 22.48
CA SER A 41 0.37 8.48 21.42
C SER A 41 0.33 7.80 20.06
N ILE A 42 -0.83 7.87 19.41
CA ILE A 42 -1.03 7.45 18.03
C ILE A 42 -1.10 8.70 17.17
N ARG A 43 -0.21 8.77 16.19
CA ARG A 43 0.06 9.98 15.38
C ARG A 43 -0.25 9.69 13.92
N LEU A 44 -0.76 10.68 13.21
CA LEU A 44 -1.04 10.63 11.77
C LEU A 44 -0.23 11.70 11.05
N PHE A 45 0.50 11.30 10.04
CA PHE A 45 1.31 12.17 9.20
C PHE A 45 0.70 12.26 7.80
N CYS A 46 0.75 13.46 7.22
CA CYS A 46 0.40 13.71 5.82
C CYS A 46 1.67 14.10 5.05
N LEU A 47 1.95 13.39 3.98
CA LEU A 47 3.01 13.71 3.03
C LEU A 47 2.35 14.22 1.76
N THR A 48 2.89 15.29 1.19
CA THR A 48 2.39 15.90 -0.05
C THR A 48 3.56 16.12 -1.00
N ASN A 49 3.39 15.81 -2.28
CA ASN A 49 4.37 16.10 -3.32
C ASN A 49 3.99 17.35 -4.14
N ARG A 50 4.87 17.75 -5.08
CA ARG A 50 4.65 18.94 -5.93
C ARG A 50 3.44 18.84 -6.85
N ASN A 51 2.99 17.62 -7.16
CA ASN A 51 1.84 17.37 -8.03
C ASN A 51 0.52 17.38 -7.27
N GLY A 52 0.54 17.60 -5.95
CA GLY A 52 -0.65 17.57 -5.09
C GLY A 52 -1.08 16.16 -4.66
N MET A 53 -0.36 15.11 -5.06
CA MET A 53 -0.59 13.78 -4.51
C MET A 53 -0.28 13.79 -3.02
N THR A 54 -1.15 13.13 -2.23
CA THR A 54 -0.94 13.00 -0.79
C THR A 54 -1.03 11.54 -0.35
N ILE A 55 -0.23 11.21 0.65
CA ILE A 55 -0.43 9.99 1.43
C ILE A 55 -0.56 10.33 2.90
N LYS A 56 -1.34 9.53 3.63
CA LYS A 56 -1.38 9.61 5.09
C LYS A 56 -0.90 8.29 5.68
N VAL A 57 -0.07 8.40 6.71
CA VAL A 57 0.50 7.25 7.41
C VAL A 57 0.40 7.46 8.92
N THR A 58 0.10 6.41 9.67
CA THR A 58 0.04 6.43 11.13
C THR A 58 1.09 5.52 11.73
N ASN A 59 1.58 5.86 12.93
CA ASN A 59 2.47 4.98 13.69
C ASN A 59 1.75 3.76 14.31
N PHE A 60 0.41 3.72 14.31
CA PHE A 60 -0.30 2.48 14.67
C PHE A 60 -0.17 1.48 13.53
N ALA A 61 0.46 0.34 13.82
CA ALA A 61 0.82 -0.70 12.84
C ALA A 61 1.66 -0.17 11.66
N ALA A 62 2.31 1.00 11.78
CA ALA A 62 2.94 1.72 10.68
C ALA A 62 2.06 1.68 9.41
N SER A 63 0.78 2.09 9.51
CA SER A 63 -0.23 1.88 8.47
C SER A 63 -0.27 2.99 7.45
N LEU A 64 -0.38 2.64 6.16
CA LEU A 64 -0.76 3.54 5.07
C LEU A 64 -2.29 3.70 5.08
N THR A 65 -2.78 4.86 5.56
CA THR A 65 -4.22 5.08 5.78
C THR A 65 -4.91 5.79 4.61
N SER A 66 -4.14 6.48 3.77
CA SER A 66 -4.67 7.27 2.67
C SER A 66 -3.67 7.36 1.53
N VAL A 67 -4.16 7.28 0.30
CA VAL A 67 -3.44 7.64 -0.94
C VAL A 67 -4.42 8.42 -1.80
N SER A 68 -4.20 9.72 -1.99
CA SER A 68 -5.04 10.59 -2.80
C SER A 68 -4.32 10.98 -4.07
N VAL A 69 -4.89 10.63 -5.21
CA VAL A 69 -4.31 10.84 -6.55
C VAL A 69 -5.35 11.40 -7.51
N PRO A 70 -4.94 12.22 -8.51
CA PRO A 70 -5.87 12.77 -9.48
C PRO A 70 -6.35 11.71 -10.47
N ASP A 71 -7.54 11.91 -11.00
CA ASP A 71 -8.03 11.26 -12.22
C ASP A 71 -7.49 12.02 -13.46
N LYS A 72 -7.83 11.50 -14.66
CA LYS A 72 -7.50 12.15 -15.94
C LYS A 72 -8.07 13.57 -16.15
N LYS A 73 -8.98 14.00 -15.26
CA LYS A 73 -9.55 15.37 -15.27
C LYS A 73 -8.95 16.25 -14.17
N GLY A 74 -8.03 15.70 -13.35
CA GLY A 74 -7.41 16.42 -12.24
C GLY A 74 -8.17 16.35 -10.92
N ASN A 75 -9.23 15.57 -10.80
CA ASN A 75 -9.98 15.42 -9.52
C ASN A 75 -9.26 14.42 -8.62
N PHE A 76 -8.89 14.85 -7.42
CA PHE A 76 -8.21 14.02 -6.43
C PHE A 76 -9.21 13.14 -5.67
N GLU A 77 -8.91 11.87 -5.55
CA GLU A 77 -9.70 10.90 -4.79
C GLU A 77 -8.81 9.88 -4.08
N GLN A 78 -9.34 9.37 -2.96
CA GLN A 78 -8.74 8.30 -2.18
C GLN A 78 -8.79 6.97 -2.94
N VAL A 79 -7.65 6.28 -3.05
CA VAL A 79 -7.53 5.02 -3.81
C VAL A 79 -7.11 3.82 -2.96
N VAL A 80 -7.07 3.95 -1.64
CA VAL A 80 -6.91 2.80 -0.71
C VAL A 80 -8.09 2.78 0.27
N LEU A 81 -8.54 1.58 0.66
CA LEU A 81 -9.55 1.45 1.69
C LEU A 81 -8.95 1.80 3.06
N GLY A 82 -9.69 2.55 3.85
CA GLY A 82 -9.29 3.00 5.18
C GLY A 82 -10.46 3.61 5.94
N PHE A 83 -10.17 4.22 7.08
CA PHE A 83 -11.12 4.93 7.90
C PHE A 83 -10.78 6.43 7.97
N ASP A 84 -11.79 7.24 8.24
CA ASP A 84 -11.62 8.69 8.37
C ASP A 84 -11.05 9.10 9.73
N SER A 85 -11.14 8.23 10.75
CA SER A 85 -10.63 8.49 12.08
C SER A 85 -9.57 7.49 12.53
N LEU A 86 -8.61 7.93 13.36
CA LEU A 86 -7.57 7.08 13.95
C LEU A 86 -8.15 6.04 14.92
N GLU A 87 -9.21 6.40 15.65
CA GLU A 87 -9.87 5.52 16.63
C GLU A 87 -10.41 4.25 15.95
N SER A 88 -10.89 4.37 14.72
CA SER A 88 -11.43 3.25 13.96
C SER A 88 -10.37 2.19 13.61
N TYR A 89 -9.09 2.60 13.53
CA TYR A 89 -7.98 1.65 13.32
C TYR A 89 -7.66 0.81 14.56
N LEU A 90 -8.07 1.23 15.75
CA LEU A 90 -7.88 0.47 17.01
C LEU A 90 -8.85 -0.69 17.14
N GLY A 91 -9.93 -0.67 16.37
CA GLY A 91 -10.96 -1.70 16.37
C GLY A 91 -10.58 -2.93 15.50
N LYS A 92 -11.53 -3.87 15.42
CA LYS A 92 -11.39 -5.02 14.52
C LYS A 92 -11.69 -4.61 13.10
N HIS A 93 -10.73 -4.77 12.20
CA HIS A 93 -10.86 -4.46 10.79
C HIS A 93 -9.97 -5.38 9.92
N PRO A 94 -10.08 -5.39 8.57
CA PRO A 94 -9.28 -6.21 7.66
C PRO A 94 -7.79 -5.82 7.56
N LYS A 95 -7.22 -5.13 8.55
CA LYS A 95 -5.82 -4.64 8.57
C LYS A 95 -5.51 -3.65 7.45
N PHE A 96 -6.45 -2.72 7.17
CA PHE A 96 -6.27 -1.71 6.13
C PHE A 96 -4.93 -0.97 6.26
N GLY A 97 -4.09 -1.11 5.22
CA GLY A 97 -2.80 -0.46 5.11
C GLY A 97 -1.74 -0.83 6.15
N ALA A 98 -2.04 -1.75 7.07
CA ALA A 98 -1.14 -2.10 8.18
C ALA A 98 0.12 -2.81 7.69
N THR A 99 1.23 -2.58 8.39
CA THR A 99 2.39 -3.46 8.32
C THR A 99 2.07 -4.78 9.01
N VAL A 100 2.29 -5.88 8.32
CA VAL A 100 2.08 -7.23 8.81
C VAL A 100 3.44 -7.93 8.99
N GLY A 101 3.62 -8.59 10.11
CA GLY A 101 4.83 -9.29 10.52
C GLY A 101 4.66 -9.94 11.93
N ARG A 102 5.70 -10.67 12.48
CA ARG A 102 7.00 -10.88 11.77
C ARG A 102 6.88 -11.63 10.46
N PHE A 103 5.86 -12.53 10.35
CA PHE A 103 5.64 -13.35 9.17
C PHE A 103 4.22 -13.13 8.62
N ALA A 104 4.14 -12.53 7.44
CA ALA A 104 2.89 -12.31 6.73
C ALA A 104 2.34 -13.64 6.20
N ASN A 105 0.99 -13.70 6.06
CA ASN A 105 0.27 -14.89 5.69
C ASN A 105 0.38 -15.98 6.76
N ARG A 106 0.46 -17.27 6.41
CA ARG A 106 0.23 -18.39 7.33
C ARG A 106 1.47 -19.25 7.56
N ILE A 107 1.65 -19.66 8.82
CA ILE A 107 2.56 -20.75 9.19
C ILE A 107 1.71 -21.91 9.66
N LYS A 108 1.88 -23.06 8.99
CA LYS A 108 1.11 -24.30 9.23
C LYS A 108 1.28 -24.76 10.69
N HIS A 109 0.16 -25.07 11.33
CA HIS A 109 0.11 -25.51 12.74
C HIS A 109 0.75 -24.55 13.74
N GLY A 110 1.04 -23.28 13.32
CA GLY A 110 1.76 -22.32 14.14
C GLY A 110 3.14 -22.83 14.56
N GLU A 111 3.83 -23.57 13.69
CA GLU A 111 5.09 -24.22 14.04
C GLU A 111 6.09 -24.13 12.89
N PHE A 112 7.35 -23.86 13.21
CA PHE A 112 8.46 -23.95 12.28
C PHE A 112 9.73 -24.46 12.96
N CYS A 113 10.61 -25.11 12.20
CA CYS A 113 11.93 -25.54 12.65
C CYS A 113 12.98 -24.57 12.13
N LEU A 114 13.88 -24.10 13.01
CA LEU A 114 15.03 -23.27 12.68
C LEU A 114 16.22 -23.76 13.52
N ASP A 115 17.33 -24.06 12.87
CA ASP A 115 18.56 -24.58 13.51
C ASP A 115 18.30 -25.78 14.44
N ASN A 116 17.48 -26.74 13.97
CA ASN A 116 17.04 -27.94 14.70
C ASN A 116 16.21 -27.65 15.97
N GLN A 117 15.77 -26.43 16.18
CA GLN A 117 14.87 -26.05 17.25
C GLN A 117 13.47 -25.80 16.71
N ILE A 118 12.44 -26.35 17.37
CA ILE A 118 11.03 -26.13 17.03
C ILE A 118 10.53 -24.91 17.81
N PHE A 119 9.94 -23.95 17.06
CA PHE A 119 9.29 -22.78 17.62
C PHE A 119 7.78 -22.86 17.45
N GLN A 120 7.06 -22.63 18.55
CA GLN A 120 5.60 -22.64 18.58
C GLN A 120 5.07 -21.19 18.57
N LEU A 121 4.19 -20.91 17.62
CA LEU A 121 3.50 -19.63 17.49
C LEU A 121 2.04 -19.76 17.93
N GLU A 122 1.43 -18.62 18.20
CA GLU A 122 -0.01 -18.56 18.45
C GLU A 122 -0.80 -19.05 17.23
N LYS A 123 -1.80 -19.92 17.48
CA LYS A 123 -2.75 -20.43 16.47
C LYS A 123 -4.00 -19.58 16.51
N ASN A 124 -4.04 -18.53 15.69
CA ASN A 124 -5.12 -17.53 15.68
C ASN A 124 -6.14 -17.73 14.54
N SER A 125 -5.93 -18.69 13.64
CA SER A 125 -6.88 -18.99 12.55
C SER A 125 -6.80 -20.44 12.08
N LYS A 126 -7.91 -21.20 12.20
CA LYS A 126 -8.05 -22.58 11.71
C LYS A 126 -6.86 -23.50 12.09
N GLY A 127 -6.34 -23.34 13.31
CA GLY A 127 -5.20 -24.14 13.78
C GLY A 127 -3.82 -23.70 13.26
N ASN A 128 -3.73 -22.58 12.55
CA ASN A 128 -2.50 -22.02 12.00
C ASN A 128 -2.19 -20.66 12.61
N SER A 129 -0.93 -20.22 12.52
CA SER A 129 -0.56 -18.84 12.79
C SER A 129 -0.78 -17.98 11.55
N VAL A 130 -1.41 -16.83 11.69
CA VAL A 130 -1.69 -15.90 10.61
C VAL A 130 -1.22 -14.50 11.00
N HIS A 131 -0.40 -13.89 10.14
CA HIS A 131 0.02 -12.50 10.25
C HIS A 131 0.71 -12.15 11.58
N GLY A 132 1.48 -13.07 12.15
CA GLY A 132 2.20 -12.85 13.42
C GLY A 132 1.36 -13.05 14.68
N GLY A 133 0.12 -13.57 14.57
CA GLY A 133 -0.75 -13.81 15.73
C GLY A 133 -1.43 -12.54 16.27
N SER A 134 -1.95 -12.61 17.50
CA SER A 134 -2.61 -11.49 18.17
C SER A 134 -1.64 -10.36 18.55
N ARG A 135 -0.35 -10.66 18.62
CA ARG A 135 0.74 -9.71 18.86
C ARG A 135 1.51 -9.34 17.59
N GLY A 136 0.93 -9.62 16.42
CA GLY A 136 1.50 -9.23 15.13
C GLY A 136 1.65 -7.71 14.99
N PHE A 137 2.52 -7.27 14.09
CA PHE A 137 2.86 -5.85 13.90
C PHE A 137 1.66 -4.98 13.57
N ASN A 138 0.60 -5.55 13.02
CA ASN A 138 -0.66 -4.87 12.74
C ASN A 138 -1.46 -4.46 14.01
N THR A 139 -0.98 -4.78 15.20
CA THR A 139 -1.57 -4.38 16.49
C THR A 139 -0.62 -3.55 17.35
N GLN A 140 0.57 -3.25 16.86
CA GLN A 140 1.61 -2.54 17.62
C GLN A 140 1.62 -1.05 17.30
N VAL A 141 2.00 -0.24 18.28
CA VAL A 141 2.33 1.17 18.03
C VAL A 141 3.83 1.27 17.81
N PHE A 142 4.20 1.77 16.65
CA PHE A 142 5.59 2.03 16.29
C PHE A 142 6.04 3.37 16.85
N GLU A 143 7.31 3.51 17.13
CA GLU A 143 7.90 4.82 17.41
C GLU A 143 8.01 5.62 16.11
N THR A 144 7.89 6.94 16.20
CA THR A 144 8.15 7.84 15.08
C THR A 144 9.58 8.36 15.23
N ASP A 145 10.50 7.83 14.46
CA ASP A 145 11.92 8.18 14.58
C ASP A 145 12.17 9.59 14.03
N THR A 146 11.64 9.88 12.83
CA THR A 146 11.82 11.17 12.18
C THR A 146 10.82 11.38 11.05
N PHE A 147 10.62 12.64 10.65
CA PHE A 147 9.92 13.00 9.41
C PHE A 147 10.54 14.28 8.83
N TYR A 148 10.78 14.30 7.53
CA TYR A 148 11.49 15.37 6.87
C TYR A 148 11.26 15.36 5.36
N VAL A 149 11.69 16.41 4.69
CA VAL A 149 11.74 16.50 3.23
C VAL A 149 13.19 16.59 2.80
N VAL A 150 13.59 15.81 1.81
CA VAL A 150 14.88 15.90 1.15
C VAL A 150 14.69 15.96 -0.35
N LYS A 151 15.17 17.03 -0.99
CA LYS A 151 15.01 17.30 -2.43
C LYS A 151 13.53 17.29 -2.85
N ASP A 152 13.11 16.24 -3.55
CA ASP A 152 11.80 16.02 -4.14
C ASP A 152 10.97 14.95 -3.40
N THR A 153 11.40 14.55 -2.19
CA THR A 153 10.83 13.42 -1.46
C THR A 153 10.46 13.80 -0.04
N ALA A 154 9.19 13.60 0.32
CA ALA A 154 8.70 13.67 1.69
C ALA A 154 8.82 12.27 2.34
N ILE A 155 9.30 12.22 3.58
CA ILE A 155 9.66 10.97 4.27
C ILE A 155 9.12 10.97 5.70
N VAL A 156 8.61 9.82 6.14
CA VAL A 156 8.34 9.48 7.55
C VAL A 156 8.98 8.13 7.86
N VAL A 157 9.65 8.02 8.99
CA VAL A 157 10.31 6.79 9.44
C VAL A 157 9.68 6.35 10.74
N PHE A 158 9.24 5.10 10.77
CA PHE A 158 8.74 4.41 11.96
C PHE A 158 9.65 3.25 12.32
N SER A 159 9.81 2.98 13.63
CA SER A 159 10.55 1.81 14.11
C SER A 159 9.77 1.03 15.16
N TYR A 160 10.08 -0.26 15.26
CA TYR A 160 9.54 -1.16 16.27
C TYR A 160 10.60 -2.16 16.71
N LYS A 161 10.70 -2.35 18.03
CA LYS A 161 11.55 -3.38 18.65
C LYS A 161 10.68 -4.53 19.11
N SER A 162 10.74 -5.63 18.37
CA SER A 162 10.05 -6.85 18.69
C SER A 162 10.96 -7.75 19.50
N ALA A 163 10.60 -8.00 20.77
CA ALA A 163 11.41 -8.75 21.72
C ALA A 163 11.54 -10.23 21.35
N HIS A 164 12.61 -10.89 21.81
CA HIS A 164 12.77 -12.33 21.73
C HIS A 164 11.50 -13.03 22.26
N LEU A 165 11.01 -14.02 21.48
CA LEU A 165 9.76 -14.77 21.70
C LEU A 165 8.47 -13.93 21.68
N GLU A 166 8.48 -12.70 21.24
CA GLU A 166 7.24 -12.00 20.91
C GLU A 166 6.48 -12.76 19.81
N GLY A 167 5.22 -13.14 20.08
CA GLY A 167 4.44 -14.00 19.19
C GLY A 167 5.02 -15.40 18.98
N GLY A 168 6.06 -15.79 19.75
CA GLY A 168 6.77 -17.07 19.64
C GLY A 168 7.98 -17.04 18.71
N PHE A 169 8.32 -15.90 18.10
CA PHE A 169 9.46 -15.78 17.18
C PHE A 169 10.78 -15.57 17.93
N PRO A 170 11.86 -16.29 17.60
CA PRO A 170 13.19 -16.11 18.23
C PRO A 170 13.86 -14.79 17.81
N GLY A 171 14.82 -14.36 18.62
CA GLY A 171 15.63 -13.16 18.41
C GLY A 171 14.92 -11.84 18.72
N ASN A 172 15.69 -10.87 19.21
CA ASN A 172 15.26 -9.48 19.25
C ASN A 172 15.34 -8.90 17.84
N LEU A 173 14.25 -8.37 17.33
CA LEU A 173 14.18 -7.80 15.98
C LEU A 173 13.97 -6.28 16.09
N ASN A 174 14.85 -5.50 15.45
CA ASN A 174 14.63 -4.08 15.23
C ASN A 174 14.17 -3.88 13.79
N LEU A 175 12.96 -3.37 13.61
CA LEU A 175 12.39 -3.06 12.30
C LEU A 175 12.30 -1.54 12.14
N SER A 176 12.75 -1.03 11.01
CA SER A 176 12.54 0.34 10.56
C SER A 176 11.78 0.34 9.23
N ILE A 177 10.81 1.23 9.10
CA ILE A 177 9.98 1.37 7.90
C ILE A 177 9.97 2.83 7.49
N ALA A 178 10.49 3.14 6.30
CA ALA A 178 10.42 4.47 5.71
C ALA A 178 9.30 4.53 4.65
N TYR A 179 8.31 5.40 4.89
CA TYR A 179 7.35 5.81 3.88
C TYR A 179 7.90 7.03 3.16
N LYS A 180 8.00 6.96 1.82
CA LYS A 180 8.54 8.02 0.98
C LYS A 180 7.53 8.36 -0.11
N LEU A 181 7.23 9.63 -0.30
CA LEU A 181 6.43 10.14 -1.42
C LEU A 181 7.30 11.05 -2.28
N THR A 182 7.52 10.66 -3.54
CA THR A 182 8.34 11.43 -4.49
C THR A 182 7.50 12.34 -5.39
N ASP A 183 8.14 13.33 -6.02
CA ASP A 183 7.51 14.17 -7.04
C ASP A 183 7.17 13.41 -8.34
N ARG A 184 7.59 12.17 -8.48
CA ARG A 184 7.19 11.27 -9.58
C ARG A 184 5.91 10.48 -9.28
N ASN A 185 5.21 10.83 -8.17
CA ASN A 185 4.03 10.13 -7.66
C ASN A 185 4.31 8.69 -7.22
N GLU A 186 5.51 8.40 -6.76
CA GLU A 186 5.88 7.10 -6.22
C GLU A 186 5.66 7.07 -4.73
N VAL A 187 5.00 6.03 -4.24
CA VAL A 187 4.94 5.67 -2.82
C VAL A 187 5.91 4.52 -2.59
N ILE A 188 7.00 4.79 -1.88
CA ILE A 188 8.05 3.81 -1.60
C ILE A 188 7.92 3.39 -0.14
N LEU A 189 7.84 2.09 0.11
CA LEU A 189 7.92 1.47 1.43
C LEU A 189 9.25 0.74 1.53
N ASP A 190 10.13 1.24 2.39
CA ASP A 190 11.48 0.71 2.56
C ASP A 190 11.59 0.09 3.95
N TYR A 191 11.83 -1.24 3.98
CA TYR A 191 11.91 -2.03 5.20
C TYR A 191 13.35 -2.41 5.49
N THR A 192 13.84 -2.06 6.67
CA THR A 192 15.16 -2.48 7.16
C THR A 192 15.00 -3.18 8.49
N ALA A 193 15.55 -4.38 8.62
CA ALA A 193 15.50 -5.13 9.86
C ALA A 193 16.86 -5.70 10.25
N THR A 194 17.13 -5.72 11.55
CA THR A 194 18.28 -6.38 12.16
C THR A 194 17.83 -7.27 13.31
N THR A 195 18.55 -8.36 13.56
CA THR A 195 18.26 -9.29 14.65
C THR A 195 19.56 -9.79 15.28
N ASP A 196 19.48 -10.17 16.54
CA ASP A 196 20.60 -10.72 17.32
C ASP A 196 20.69 -12.26 17.25
N GLN A 197 19.65 -12.93 16.68
CA GLN A 197 19.61 -14.38 16.48
C GLN A 197 18.91 -14.70 15.17
N PRO A 198 19.15 -15.87 14.57
CA PRO A 198 18.36 -16.35 13.45
C PRO A 198 16.86 -16.32 13.75
N THR A 199 16.07 -15.81 12.82
CA THR A 199 14.61 -15.72 12.91
C THR A 199 14.00 -15.77 11.52
N VAL A 200 12.70 -16.03 11.44
CA VAL A 200 11.95 -15.97 10.19
C VAL A 200 11.24 -14.62 10.06
N VAL A 201 11.38 -13.98 8.90
CA VAL A 201 10.73 -12.71 8.59
C VAL A 201 10.09 -12.73 7.21
N ASN A 202 8.93 -12.12 7.12
CA ASN A 202 8.24 -11.83 5.86
C ASN A 202 7.30 -10.64 6.13
N PHE A 203 7.75 -9.44 5.80
CA PHE A 203 6.97 -8.23 6.01
C PHE A 203 6.13 -7.90 4.78
N THR A 204 4.94 -7.33 5.01
CA THR A 204 4.12 -6.77 3.93
C THR A 204 3.32 -5.57 4.42
N ASN A 205 2.94 -4.71 3.48
CA ASN A 205 1.90 -3.71 3.67
C ASN A 205 0.56 -4.28 3.19
N HIS A 206 -0.47 -4.17 4.02
CA HIS A 206 -1.79 -4.77 3.77
C HIS A 206 -2.79 -3.76 3.20
N SER A 207 -2.36 -2.93 2.25
CA SER A 207 -3.24 -1.97 1.58
C SER A 207 -4.20 -2.67 0.60
N TYR A 208 -5.42 -2.15 0.54
CA TYR A 208 -6.46 -2.55 -0.40
C TYR A 208 -6.67 -1.40 -1.37
N PHE A 209 -6.17 -1.53 -2.60
CA PHE A 209 -6.28 -0.50 -3.62
C PHE A 209 -7.60 -0.57 -4.38
N ASN A 210 -8.20 0.60 -4.61
CA ASN A 210 -9.39 0.76 -5.44
C ASN A 210 -9.33 2.10 -6.21
N LEU A 211 -8.95 2.03 -7.47
CA LEU A 211 -8.68 3.20 -8.31
C LEU A 211 -9.95 3.94 -8.77
N THR A 212 -11.15 3.44 -8.46
CA THR A 212 -12.42 4.17 -8.68
C THR A 212 -12.65 5.32 -7.70
N GLY A 213 -11.70 5.57 -6.78
CA GLY A 213 -11.95 6.46 -5.64
C GLY A 213 -12.75 5.76 -4.53
N CYS A 214 -12.64 4.43 -4.42
CA CYS A 214 -13.37 3.58 -3.47
C CYS A 214 -14.91 3.64 -3.62
N LYS A 215 -15.42 4.01 -4.80
CA LYS A 215 -16.87 4.20 -5.05
C LYS A 215 -17.52 2.96 -5.64
N GLU A 216 -16.81 2.23 -6.48
CA GLU A 216 -17.30 1.06 -7.20
C GLU A 216 -16.42 -0.15 -6.93
N PRO A 217 -16.91 -1.39 -7.13
CA PRO A 217 -16.09 -2.58 -7.01
C PRO A 217 -14.89 -2.58 -7.99
N VAL A 218 -13.76 -3.16 -7.57
CA VAL A 218 -12.53 -3.24 -8.37
C VAL A 218 -12.59 -4.21 -9.56
N LEU A 219 -13.74 -4.85 -9.78
CA LEU A 219 -13.88 -5.94 -10.73
C LEU A 219 -13.59 -5.53 -12.17
N ASN A 220 -13.83 -4.27 -12.53
CA ASN A 220 -13.64 -3.71 -13.87
C ASN A 220 -12.24 -3.10 -14.09
N HIS A 221 -11.37 -3.13 -13.08
CA HIS A 221 -9.97 -2.77 -13.31
C HIS A 221 -9.32 -3.77 -14.26
N LEU A 222 -8.42 -3.27 -15.09
CA LEU A 222 -7.55 -4.09 -15.95
C LEU A 222 -6.28 -4.42 -15.18
N TYR A 223 -6.08 -5.70 -14.92
CA TYR A 223 -4.90 -6.21 -14.22
C TYR A 223 -3.92 -6.82 -15.22
N THR A 224 -2.65 -6.49 -15.06
CA THR A 224 -1.53 -7.17 -15.70
C THR A 224 -0.55 -7.59 -14.60
N LEU A 225 -0.23 -8.89 -14.51
CA LEU A 225 0.66 -9.43 -13.50
C LEU A 225 1.82 -10.16 -14.18
N HIS A 226 3.05 -9.81 -13.83
CA HIS A 226 4.25 -10.49 -14.30
C HIS A 226 4.53 -11.72 -13.41
N ALA A 227 3.68 -12.74 -13.53
CA ALA A 227 3.74 -13.97 -12.74
C ALA A 227 3.24 -15.16 -13.56
N ASP A 228 4.04 -16.21 -13.66
CA ASP A 228 3.69 -17.44 -14.40
C ASP A 228 3.03 -18.49 -13.50
N SER A 229 3.05 -18.30 -12.19
CA SER A 229 2.50 -19.26 -11.23
C SER A 229 1.92 -18.59 -9.99
N ILE A 230 1.04 -19.34 -9.34
CA ILE A 230 0.47 -19.04 -8.03
C ILE A 230 0.95 -20.08 -7.01
N THR A 231 0.80 -19.77 -5.71
CA THR A 231 0.99 -20.71 -4.61
C THR A 231 -0.38 -21.20 -4.13
N PRO A 232 -0.85 -22.39 -4.58
CA PRO A 232 -2.10 -22.96 -4.14
C PRO A 232 -2.14 -23.13 -2.62
N VAL A 233 -3.35 -23.03 -2.06
CA VAL A 233 -3.57 -23.18 -0.63
C VAL A 233 -4.50 -24.37 -0.33
N ASP A 234 -4.34 -24.97 0.85
CA ASP A 234 -5.25 -26.00 1.35
C ASP A 234 -6.57 -25.38 1.88
N SER A 235 -7.47 -26.20 2.41
CA SER A 235 -8.77 -25.76 2.96
C SER A 235 -8.64 -24.83 4.18
N THR A 236 -7.48 -24.77 4.81
CA THR A 236 -7.18 -23.86 5.92
C THR A 236 -6.52 -22.54 5.46
N GLY A 237 -6.19 -22.46 4.15
CA GLY A 237 -5.54 -21.31 3.52
C GLY A 237 -4.02 -21.31 3.63
N VAL A 238 -3.42 -22.44 4.03
CA VAL A 238 -1.96 -22.61 4.08
C VAL A 238 -1.44 -23.00 2.70
N PRO A 239 -0.35 -22.37 2.18
CA PRO A 239 0.30 -22.80 0.94
C PRO A 239 0.70 -24.27 0.97
N THR A 240 0.41 -24.98 -0.13
CA THR A 240 0.71 -26.44 -0.24
C THR A 240 2.17 -26.74 -0.52
N GLY A 241 2.96 -25.74 -0.89
CA GLY A 241 4.33 -25.88 -1.38
C GLY A 241 4.42 -26.04 -2.90
N GLU A 242 3.31 -26.24 -3.58
CA GLU A 242 3.25 -26.27 -5.05
C GLU A 242 3.41 -24.86 -5.66
N LEU A 243 3.94 -24.83 -6.89
CA LEU A 243 3.81 -23.71 -7.82
C LEU A 243 2.93 -24.14 -8.98
N LYS A 244 1.70 -23.62 -9.05
CA LYS A 244 0.74 -23.96 -10.10
C LYS A 244 0.79 -22.91 -11.21
N ALA A 245 1.02 -23.35 -12.46
CA ALA A 245 1.01 -22.47 -13.62
C ALA A 245 -0.33 -21.76 -13.79
N VAL A 246 -0.31 -20.47 -14.14
CA VAL A 246 -1.53 -19.67 -14.39
C VAL A 246 -2.11 -19.91 -15.77
N THR A 247 -1.31 -20.42 -16.72
CA THR A 247 -1.70 -20.61 -18.13
C THR A 247 -3.03 -21.35 -18.28
N GLY A 248 -3.98 -20.73 -18.96
CA GLY A 248 -5.30 -21.32 -19.21
C GLY A 248 -6.27 -21.30 -18.04
N THR A 249 -5.87 -20.74 -16.89
CA THR A 249 -6.69 -20.62 -15.70
C THR A 249 -7.33 -19.25 -15.53
N GLU A 250 -8.24 -19.11 -14.58
CA GLU A 250 -8.80 -17.85 -14.14
C GLU A 250 -7.79 -16.90 -13.47
N TYR A 251 -6.62 -17.41 -13.10
CA TYR A 251 -5.52 -16.66 -12.48
C TYR A 251 -4.55 -16.08 -13.51
N ASP A 252 -4.74 -16.31 -14.82
CA ASP A 252 -3.85 -15.81 -15.85
C ASP A 252 -4.11 -14.34 -16.17
N PHE A 253 -3.34 -13.44 -15.54
CA PHE A 253 -3.34 -11.99 -15.75
C PHE A 253 -2.05 -11.51 -16.44
N ARG A 254 -1.31 -12.36 -17.14
CA ARG A 254 -0.09 -11.95 -17.88
C ARG A 254 -0.37 -11.00 -19.04
N THR A 255 -1.62 -10.93 -19.48
CA THR A 255 -2.13 -9.90 -20.39
C THR A 255 -3.28 -9.14 -19.72
N PRO A 256 -3.54 -7.87 -20.10
CA PRO A 256 -4.57 -7.06 -19.46
C PRO A 256 -5.94 -7.74 -19.45
N ARG A 257 -6.52 -7.98 -18.28
CA ARG A 257 -7.83 -8.60 -18.07
C ARG A 257 -8.56 -8.01 -16.88
N THR A 258 -9.89 -8.00 -16.94
CA THR A 258 -10.73 -7.62 -15.79
C THR A 258 -10.90 -8.80 -14.83
N ALA A 259 -10.94 -8.51 -13.53
CA ALA A 259 -11.25 -9.53 -12.52
C ALA A 259 -12.68 -10.05 -12.65
N GLU A 260 -13.67 -9.23 -13.04
CA GLU A 260 -15.05 -9.62 -13.21
C GLU A 260 -15.21 -10.85 -14.11
N LYS A 261 -14.57 -10.81 -15.29
CA LYS A 261 -14.67 -11.88 -16.28
C LYS A 261 -14.12 -13.22 -15.75
N GLN A 262 -13.09 -13.15 -14.92
CA GLN A 262 -12.46 -14.34 -14.36
C GLN A 262 -13.19 -14.85 -13.11
N ILE A 263 -13.66 -13.96 -12.23
CA ILE A 263 -14.38 -14.35 -11.01
C ILE A 263 -15.69 -15.10 -11.30
N ARG A 264 -16.37 -14.75 -12.40
CA ARG A 264 -17.55 -15.51 -12.85
C ARG A 264 -17.23 -16.97 -13.17
N ARG A 265 -16.00 -17.27 -13.58
CA ARG A 265 -15.51 -18.64 -13.85
C ARG A 265 -15.13 -19.40 -12.58
N MET A 266 -14.92 -18.71 -11.46
CA MET A 266 -14.45 -19.28 -10.21
C MET A 266 -15.55 -19.87 -9.32
N MET A 267 -16.81 -19.83 -9.72
CA MET A 267 -17.96 -20.42 -9.01
C MET A 267 -18.01 -20.03 -7.51
N GLY A 268 -17.92 -18.72 -7.23
CA GLY A 268 -17.97 -18.19 -5.86
C GLY A 268 -16.66 -18.20 -5.08
N LYS A 269 -15.56 -18.62 -5.68
CA LYS A 269 -14.22 -18.43 -5.11
C LYS A 269 -13.79 -16.96 -5.24
N THR A 270 -12.78 -16.57 -4.50
CA THR A 270 -12.21 -15.22 -4.49
C THR A 270 -10.74 -15.25 -4.91
N TYR A 271 -10.18 -14.07 -5.23
CA TYR A 271 -8.75 -13.93 -5.53
C TYR A 271 -7.88 -13.76 -4.29
N ASP A 272 -8.19 -14.46 -3.21
CA ASP A 272 -7.28 -14.53 -2.05
C ASP A 272 -6.17 -15.55 -2.33
N ILE A 273 -5.25 -15.19 -3.22
CA ILE A 273 -4.16 -16.05 -3.69
C ILE A 273 -2.86 -15.25 -3.86
N ASN A 274 -1.75 -15.88 -3.57
CA ASN A 274 -0.43 -15.31 -3.78
C ASN A 274 0.14 -15.70 -5.14
N TYR A 275 0.73 -14.72 -5.85
CA TYR A 275 1.44 -14.91 -7.11
C TYR A 275 2.95 -14.97 -6.87
N LYS A 276 3.61 -15.95 -7.47
CA LYS A 276 5.06 -15.96 -7.56
C LYS A 276 5.48 -15.03 -8.70
N LEU A 277 6.08 -13.90 -8.35
CA LEU A 277 6.49 -12.88 -9.30
C LEU A 277 7.68 -13.33 -10.16
N ASN A 278 7.66 -12.96 -11.45
CA ASN A 278 8.77 -13.15 -12.38
C ASN A 278 9.74 -11.96 -12.24
N LYS A 279 10.56 -11.99 -11.19
CA LYS A 279 11.59 -10.97 -10.97
C LYS A 279 12.89 -11.63 -10.51
N HIS A 280 14.02 -10.97 -10.76
CA HIS A 280 15.28 -11.39 -10.20
C HIS A 280 15.32 -11.14 -8.69
N PRO A 281 15.99 -11.99 -7.91
CA PRO A 281 16.33 -11.65 -6.52
C PRO A 281 17.05 -10.29 -6.48
N ASP A 282 16.85 -9.54 -5.40
CA ASP A 282 17.53 -8.28 -5.12
C ASP A 282 17.34 -7.14 -6.15
N SER A 283 16.35 -7.26 -7.05
CA SER A 283 15.99 -6.22 -8.00
C SER A 283 14.64 -5.58 -7.69
N LEU A 284 14.51 -4.30 -8.02
CA LEU A 284 13.22 -3.59 -8.08
C LEU A 284 12.75 -3.61 -9.53
N GLU A 285 11.68 -4.34 -9.81
CA GLU A 285 11.14 -4.53 -11.15
C GLU A 285 9.64 -4.25 -11.18
N LEU A 286 9.11 -3.89 -12.36
CA LEU A 286 7.68 -3.81 -12.59
C LEU A 286 7.08 -5.23 -12.54
N VAL A 287 6.23 -5.49 -11.58
CA VAL A 287 5.61 -6.81 -11.36
C VAL A 287 4.11 -6.84 -11.58
N ALA A 288 3.48 -5.67 -11.54
CA ALA A 288 2.05 -5.54 -11.77
C ALA A 288 1.71 -4.15 -12.32
N THR A 289 0.67 -4.09 -13.14
CA THR A 289 0.02 -2.84 -13.53
C THR A 289 -1.48 -3.01 -13.37
N VAL A 290 -2.13 -2.03 -12.73
CA VAL A 290 -3.58 -1.99 -12.58
C VAL A 290 -4.09 -0.69 -13.15
N THR A 291 -5.00 -0.76 -14.12
CA THR A 291 -5.61 0.42 -14.76
C THR A 291 -7.10 0.46 -14.49
N GLU A 292 -7.60 1.63 -14.04
CA GLU A 292 -9.03 1.89 -13.96
C GLU A 292 -9.45 2.74 -15.18
N PRO A 293 -10.23 2.19 -16.13
CA PRO A 293 -10.44 2.82 -17.45
C PRO A 293 -11.26 4.12 -17.39
N VAL A 294 -12.16 4.28 -16.42
CA VAL A 294 -13.06 5.44 -16.32
C VAL A 294 -12.31 6.66 -15.78
N SER A 295 -11.61 6.53 -14.68
CA SER A 295 -10.81 7.61 -14.09
C SER A 295 -9.48 7.82 -14.82
N GLY A 296 -8.95 6.78 -15.46
CA GLY A 296 -7.63 6.77 -16.08
C GLY A 296 -6.48 6.61 -15.08
N ARG A 297 -6.77 6.29 -13.82
CA ARG A 297 -5.73 6.02 -12.81
C ARG A 297 -5.03 4.71 -13.09
N ILE A 298 -3.72 4.70 -12.86
CA ILE A 298 -2.84 3.53 -13.06
C ILE A 298 -1.99 3.36 -11.80
N LEU A 299 -1.91 2.11 -11.31
CA LEU A 299 -1.03 1.66 -10.24
C LEU A 299 -0.01 0.67 -10.83
#